data_ea6a9b6e423fe48da75cface226a8de6
#
_entry.id   ea6a9b6e423fe48da75cface226a8de6
#
_cell.length_a   1.000
_cell.length_b   1.000
_cell.length_c   1.000
_cell.angle_alpha   90.00
_cell.angle_beta   90.00
_cell.angle_gamma   90.00
#
_symmetry.space_group_name_H-M   'P 1'
#
loop_
_entity.id
_entity.type
_entity.pdbx_description
1 polymer ?
#
loop_
_entity_poly.entity_id
_entity_poly.type
_entity_poly.pdbx_seq_one_letter_code
_entity_poly.pdbx_strand_id
1 'polypeptide(L)'
;MIAAENLVKSFPVGGEHGTTVLKGVSLKIEEATLCTILGPSGSGKSTLLNCLSGLEGIDSGTVTVADRDVHSLSRREVDRFRRDEIAFVFQEYNLVGDLTLHENIVLDRPLIPKVDELIDGWNLRGVVDSFPGECSGGQRQKCAILRALNKECAILFCDEPTGALDTVSTREVFSVLQDLTLRFGVTIVMITHNELVTGISHQVVRLHDGRVVSDDRGLAPVDASSVAW
;
A
#
# COMPACT_ATOMS: atom_id res chain seq x y z
N MET A 1 5.22 7.28 -11.56
CA MET A 1 3.91 7.97 -11.58
C MET A 1 2.77 6.95 -11.74
N ILE A 2 1.60 7.19 -11.09
CA ILE A 2 0.39 6.37 -11.24
C ILE A 2 -0.73 7.27 -11.72
N ALA A 3 -1.48 6.86 -12.75
CA ALA A 3 -2.64 7.59 -13.24
C ALA A 3 -3.80 6.63 -13.52
N ALA A 4 -5.00 7.04 -13.17
CA ALA A 4 -6.25 6.39 -13.55
C ALA A 4 -7.14 7.42 -14.25
N GLU A 5 -7.77 7.03 -15.36
CA GLU A 5 -8.67 7.89 -16.12
C GLU A 5 -9.99 7.18 -16.37
N ASN A 6 -11.09 7.79 -15.91
CA ASN A 6 -12.45 7.30 -16.06
C ASN A 6 -12.65 5.82 -15.71
N LEU A 7 -11.97 5.35 -14.68
CA LEU A 7 -11.94 3.94 -14.26
C LEU A 7 -13.31 3.51 -13.75
N VAL A 8 -13.85 2.48 -14.36
CA VAL A 8 -15.12 1.83 -13.97
C VAL A 8 -14.87 0.38 -13.61
N LYS A 9 -15.48 -0.06 -12.51
CA LYS A 9 -15.45 -1.46 -12.08
C LYS A 9 -16.80 -1.87 -11.50
N SER A 10 -17.31 -2.98 -11.97
CA SER A 10 -18.53 -3.63 -11.46
C SER A 10 -18.25 -5.08 -11.09
N PHE A 11 -19.00 -5.60 -10.16
CA PHE A 11 -19.00 -7.02 -9.80
C PHE A 11 -20.37 -7.64 -10.03
N PRO A 12 -20.43 -8.87 -10.57
CA PRO A 12 -21.71 -9.57 -10.71
C PRO A 12 -22.30 -9.85 -9.31
N VAL A 13 -23.53 -9.43 -9.11
CA VAL A 13 -24.31 -9.79 -7.90
C VAL A 13 -25.50 -10.60 -8.38
N GLY A 14 -25.73 -11.77 -7.84
CA GLY A 14 -26.73 -12.78 -8.24
C GLY A 14 -27.99 -12.28 -8.95
N GLY A 15 -27.92 -12.04 -10.27
CA GLY A 15 -28.96 -11.52 -11.13
C GLY A 15 -28.39 -10.73 -12.32
N GLU A 16 -29.28 -10.21 -13.18
CA GLU A 16 -28.91 -9.52 -14.44
C GLU A 16 -28.22 -8.15 -14.27
N HIS A 17 -28.18 -7.58 -13.05
CA HIS A 17 -27.58 -6.28 -12.80
C HIS A 17 -26.46 -6.40 -11.74
N GLY A 18 -25.20 -6.27 -12.19
CA GLY A 18 -24.03 -6.18 -11.30
C GLY A 18 -24.01 -4.85 -10.50
N THR A 19 -23.27 -4.83 -9.39
CA THR A 19 -23.03 -3.61 -8.61
C THR A 19 -21.81 -2.90 -9.14
N THR A 20 -21.97 -1.67 -9.65
CA THR A 20 -20.85 -0.80 -10.04
C THR A 20 -20.23 -0.18 -8.78
N VAL A 21 -19.00 -0.59 -8.48
CA VAL A 21 -18.24 -0.14 -7.31
C VAL A 21 -17.42 1.11 -7.60
N LEU A 22 -16.75 1.17 -8.76
CA LEU A 22 -16.04 2.37 -9.20
C LEU A 22 -16.78 2.99 -10.37
N LYS A 23 -17.06 4.29 -10.28
CA LYS A 23 -18.00 5.02 -11.16
C LYS A 23 -17.31 6.17 -11.90
N GLY A 24 -16.27 5.86 -12.68
CA GLY A 24 -15.50 6.86 -13.44
C GLY A 24 -14.47 7.59 -12.58
N VAL A 25 -13.67 6.82 -11.83
CA VAL A 25 -12.59 7.37 -10.99
C VAL A 25 -11.45 7.86 -11.86
N SER A 26 -11.03 9.12 -11.65
CA SER A 26 -9.83 9.69 -12.25
C SER A 26 -8.96 10.29 -11.14
N LEU A 27 -7.67 9.92 -11.13
CA LEU A 27 -6.68 10.44 -10.18
C LEU A 27 -5.27 10.32 -10.75
N LYS A 28 -4.35 11.09 -10.20
CA LYS A 28 -2.93 11.03 -10.54
C LYS A 28 -2.09 11.09 -9.26
N ILE A 29 -1.11 10.21 -9.13
CA ILE A 29 -0.19 10.14 -8.00
C ILE A 29 1.23 10.29 -8.55
N GLU A 30 1.95 11.29 -8.08
CA GLU A 30 3.33 11.53 -8.48
C GLU A 30 4.30 10.55 -7.79
N GLU A 31 5.50 10.43 -8.34
CA GLU A 31 6.57 9.63 -7.74
C GLU A 31 7.01 10.19 -6.39
N ALA A 32 7.59 9.34 -5.55
CA ALA A 32 8.04 9.69 -4.21
C ALA A 32 6.95 10.40 -3.37
N THR A 33 5.70 9.98 -3.51
CA THR A 33 4.52 10.55 -2.83
C THR A 33 3.92 9.52 -1.88
N LEU A 34 3.64 9.92 -0.66
CA LEU A 34 2.71 9.21 0.23
C LEU A 34 1.31 9.73 -0.10
N CYS A 35 0.55 8.94 -0.84
CA CYS A 35 -0.84 9.19 -1.18
C CYS A 35 -1.76 8.36 -0.30
N THR A 36 -2.67 9.02 0.40
CA THR A 36 -3.68 8.36 1.22
C THR A 36 -5.05 8.47 0.57
N ILE A 37 -5.72 7.34 0.39
CA ILE A 37 -7.10 7.26 -0.10
C ILE A 37 -8.01 6.99 1.09
N LEU A 38 -8.85 7.96 1.43
CA LEU A 38 -9.81 7.92 2.53
C LEU A 38 -11.23 7.73 2.03
N GLY A 39 -12.08 7.21 2.89
CA GLY A 39 -13.51 7.09 2.63
C GLY A 39 -14.19 6.08 3.56
N PRO A 40 -15.52 6.10 3.65
CA PRO A 40 -16.26 5.16 4.48
C PRO A 40 -16.11 3.72 4.00
N SER A 41 -16.49 2.77 4.86
CA SER A 41 -16.57 1.36 4.45
C SER A 41 -17.50 1.20 3.25
N GLY A 42 -17.13 0.36 2.29
CA GLY A 42 -17.90 0.15 1.07
C GLY A 42 -17.78 1.25 0.00
N SER A 43 -16.97 2.30 0.20
CA SER A 43 -16.78 3.36 -0.83
C SER A 43 -16.00 2.92 -2.07
N GLY A 44 -15.38 1.72 -2.06
CA GLY A 44 -14.61 1.18 -3.18
C GLY A 44 -13.10 1.30 -3.06
N LYS A 45 -12.54 1.67 -1.88
CA LYS A 45 -11.09 1.88 -1.67
C LYS A 45 -10.24 0.66 -2.04
N SER A 46 -10.54 -0.52 -1.47
CA SER A 46 -9.79 -1.76 -1.76
C SER A 46 -9.95 -2.17 -3.24
N THR A 47 -11.14 -1.95 -3.82
CA THR A 47 -11.35 -2.18 -5.26
C THR A 47 -10.47 -1.25 -6.09
N LEU A 48 -10.39 0.04 -5.71
CA LEU A 48 -9.53 1.01 -6.39
C LEU A 48 -8.06 0.61 -6.28
N LEU A 49 -7.59 0.28 -5.08
CA LEU A 49 -6.22 -0.18 -4.85
C LEU A 49 -5.89 -1.40 -5.72
N ASN A 50 -6.79 -2.39 -5.76
CA ASN A 50 -6.62 -3.61 -6.55
C ASN A 50 -6.62 -3.34 -8.07
N CYS A 51 -7.44 -2.40 -8.54
CA CYS A 51 -7.43 -1.99 -9.96
C CYS A 51 -6.14 -1.26 -10.32
N LEU A 52 -5.65 -0.33 -9.45
CA LEU A 52 -4.40 0.41 -9.68
C LEU A 52 -3.19 -0.52 -9.73
N SER A 53 -3.20 -1.60 -8.96
CA SER A 53 -2.09 -2.55 -8.85
C SER A 53 -2.17 -3.72 -9.83
N GLY A 54 -3.23 -3.81 -10.64
CA GLY A 54 -3.46 -4.93 -11.55
C GLY A 54 -3.82 -6.25 -10.87
N LEU A 55 -4.24 -6.23 -9.59
CA LEU A 55 -4.81 -7.40 -8.90
C LEU A 55 -6.23 -7.67 -9.36
N GLU A 56 -6.97 -6.64 -9.72
CA GLU A 56 -8.34 -6.71 -10.22
C GLU A 56 -8.44 -6.04 -11.58
N GLY A 57 -9.13 -6.68 -12.54
CA GLY A 57 -9.38 -6.10 -13.87
C GLY A 57 -10.40 -4.96 -13.82
N ILE A 58 -10.41 -4.10 -14.83
CA ILE A 58 -11.33 -2.97 -14.97
C ILE A 58 -12.37 -3.26 -16.07
N ASP A 59 -13.53 -2.60 -16.03
CA ASP A 59 -14.56 -2.71 -17.08
C ASP A 59 -14.33 -1.67 -18.17
N SER A 60 -13.87 -0.46 -17.79
CA SER A 60 -13.49 0.61 -18.73
C SER A 60 -12.60 1.64 -18.06
N GLY A 61 -12.03 2.54 -18.87
CA GLY A 61 -11.03 3.50 -18.46
C GLY A 61 -9.61 3.00 -18.70
N THR A 62 -8.62 3.67 -18.12
CA THR A 62 -7.20 3.29 -18.20
C THR A 62 -6.52 3.41 -16.86
N VAL A 63 -5.52 2.56 -16.60
CA VAL A 63 -4.64 2.65 -15.44
C VAL A 63 -3.19 2.54 -15.90
N THR A 64 -2.46 3.63 -15.76
CA THR A 64 -1.04 3.69 -16.09
C THR A 64 -0.21 3.71 -14.80
N VAL A 65 0.75 2.80 -14.70
CA VAL A 65 1.70 2.70 -13.58
C VAL A 65 3.12 2.57 -14.16
N ALA A 66 4.03 3.43 -13.74
CA ALA A 66 5.40 3.50 -14.28
C ALA A 66 5.40 3.50 -15.83
N ASP A 67 4.58 4.36 -16.42
CA ASP A 67 4.39 4.55 -17.87
C ASP A 67 3.86 3.32 -18.65
N ARG A 68 3.27 2.34 -17.96
CA ARG A 68 2.64 1.16 -18.55
C ARG A 68 1.15 1.13 -18.28
N ASP A 69 0.35 0.91 -19.29
CA ASP A 69 -1.08 0.58 -19.13
C ASP A 69 -1.21 -0.85 -18.59
N VAL A 70 -1.50 -0.95 -17.29
CA VAL A 70 -1.50 -2.21 -16.53
C VAL A 70 -2.54 -3.20 -17.07
N HIS A 71 -3.66 -2.70 -17.57
CA HIS A 71 -4.78 -3.55 -18.04
C HIS A 71 -4.67 -3.96 -19.51
N SER A 72 -3.71 -3.37 -20.27
CA SER A 72 -3.35 -3.81 -21.61
C SER A 72 -2.29 -4.93 -21.62
N LEU A 73 -1.64 -5.17 -20.48
CA LEU A 73 -0.60 -6.17 -20.34
C LEU A 73 -1.15 -7.60 -20.45
N SER A 74 -0.40 -8.50 -21.08
CA SER A 74 -0.68 -9.93 -21.02
C SER A 74 -0.53 -10.45 -19.58
N ARG A 75 -1.17 -11.60 -19.28
CA ARG A 75 -1.09 -12.22 -17.94
C ARG A 75 0.36 -12.40 -17.44
N ARG A 76 1.28 -12.80 -18.31
CA ARG A 76 2.71 -12.96 -17.94
C ARG A 76 3.39 -11.64 -17.64
N GLU A 77 3.03 -10.58 -18.34
CA GLU A 77 3.56 -9.23 -18.10
C GLU A 77 3.00 -8.65 -16.81
N VAL A 78 1.71 -8.83 -16.51
CA VAL A 78 1.11 -8.44 -15.21
C VAL A 78 1.80 -9.18 -14.06
N ASP A 79 2.04 -10.49 -14.19
CA ASP A 79 2.73 -11.27 -13.16
C ASP A 79 4.18 -10.78 -12.95
N ARG A 80 4.88 -10.41 -14.02
CA ARG A 80 6.22 -9.80 -13.94
C ARG A 80 6.16 -8.42 -13.30
N PHE A 81 5.23 -7.56 -13.73
CA PHE A 81 5.02 -6.23 -13.16
C PHE A 81 4.78 -6.31 -11.64
N ARG A 82 3.87 -7.19 -11.18
CA ARG A 82 3.59 -7.37 -9.76
C ARG A 82 4.78 -7.93 -8.98
N ARG A 83 5.58 -8.80 -9.60
CA ARG A 83 6.76 -9.36 -8.95
C ARG A 83 7.90 -8.36 -8.83
N ASP A 84 8.13 -7.52 -9.84
CA ASP A 84 9.36 -6.77 -9.96
C ASP A 84 9.19 -5.26 -9.70
N GLU A 85 8.00 -4.67 -9.88
CA GLU A 85 7.81 -3.22 -9.84
C GLU A 85 6.97 -2.71 -8.67
N ILE A 86 6.09 -3.56 -8.13
CA ILE A 86 5.20 -3.17 -7.03
C ILE A 86 5.29 -4.15 -5.86
N ALA A 87 4.91 -3.67 -4.69
CA ALA A 87 4.75 -4.51 -3.52
C ALA A 87 3.47 -4.18 -2.77
N PHE A 88 3.07 -5.08 -1.88
CA PHE A 88 1.87 -4.97 -1.07
C PHE A 88 2.17 -5.13 0.41
N VAL A 89 1.46 -4.34 1.21
CA VAL A 89 1.35 -4.48 2.65
C VAL A 89 -0.13 -4.55 3.00
N PHE A 90 -0.54 -5.60 3.70
CA PHE A 90 -1.92 -5.86 4.09
C PHE A 90 -2.13 -5.72 5.59
N GLN A 91 -3.35 -5.55 6.00
CA GLN A 91 -3.75 -5.48 7.41
C GLN A 91 -3.39 -6.75 8.19
N GLU A 92 -3.49 -7.93 7.56
CA GLU A 92 -3.21 -9.23 8.19
C GLU A 92 -1.74 -9.68 8.04
N TYR A 93 -0.84 -8.75 7.66
CA TYR A 93 0.61 -8.98 7.49
C TYR A 93 0.98 -9.99 6.39
N ASN A 94 0.22 -11.04 6.19
CA ASN A 94 0.45 -12.14 5.24
C ASN A 94 1.87 -12.74 5.35
N LEU A 95 2.35 -12.91 6.59
CA LEU A 95 3.59 -13.59 6.88
C LEU A 95 3.36 -15.11 6.90
N VAL A 96 4.38 -15.87 6.48
CA VAL A 96 4.39 -17.33 6.60
C VAL A 96 4.70 -17.68 8.05
N GLY A 97 3.75 -18.31 8.75
CA GLY A 97 3.82 -18.54 10.20
C GLY A 97 4.95 -19.48 10.63
N ASP A 98 5.32 -20.43 9.75
CA ASP A 98 6.38 -21.43 9.99
C ASP A 98 7.78 -20.94 9.59
N LEU A 99 7.91 -19.67 9.17
CA LEU A 99 9.17 -19.01 8.88
C LEU A 99 9.44 -17.91 9.91
N THR A 100 10.71 -17.70 10.28
CA THR A 100 11.14 -16.57 11.13
C THR A 100 10.85 -15.24 10.42
N LEU A 101 10.96 -14.11 11.13
CA LEU A 101 10.83 -12.80 10.49
C LEU A 101 11.92 -12.60 9.44
N HIS A 102 13.17 -13.04 9.70
CA HIS A 102 14.24 -12.98 8.72
C HIS A 102 13.91 -13.79 7.45
N GLU A 103 13.48 -15.03 7.60
CA GLU A 103 13.10 -15.88 6.47
C GLU A 103 11.90 -15.31 5.69
N ASN A 104 10.95 -14.66 6.36
CA ASN A 104 9.88 -13.94 5.71
C ASN A 104 10.38 -12.75 4.87
N ILE A 105 11.39 -12.01 5.36
CA ILE A 105 11.97 -10.87 4.63
C ILE A 105 12.70 -11.34 3.37
N VAL A 106 13.46 -12.42 3.45
CA VAL A 106 14.29 -12.94 2.35
C VAL A 106 13.59 -14.02 1.50
N LEU A 107 12.31 -14.20 1.65
CA LEU A 107 11.49 -15.32 1.14
C LEU A 107 11.85 -15.80 -0.27
N ASP A 108 12.13 -14.91 -1.19
CA ASP A 108 12.43 -15.19 -2.59
C ASP A 108 13.69 -14.49 -3.12
N ARG A 109 14.37 -13.68 -2.28
CA ARG A 109 15.54 -12.87 -2.67
C ARG A 109 16.53 -12.74 -1.52
N PRO A 110 17.85 -12.67 -1.80
CA PRO A 110 18.83 -12.35 -0.76
C PRO A 110 18.52 -11.02 -0.07
N LEU A 111 18.91 -10.91 1.20
CA LEU A 111 18.78 -9.68 1.95
C LEU A 111 19.66 -8.58 1.33
N ILE A 112 19.06 -7.45 0.98
CA ILE A 112 19.79 -6.30 0.47
C ILE A 112 20.32 -5.43 1.62
N PRO A 113 21.50 -4.77 1.48
CA PRO A 113 22.12 -3.98 2.54
C PRO A 113 21.18 -2.92 3.15
N LYS A 114 20.41 -2.24 2.33
CA LYS A 114 19.42 -1.25 2.76
C LYS A 114 18.38 -1.83 3.73
N VAL A 115 17.89 -3.04 3.49
CA VAL A 115 16.90 -3.69 4.36
C VAL A 115 17.57 -4.18 5.64
N ASP A 116 18.81 -4.65 5.59
CA ASP A 116 19.58 -5.03 6.76
C ASP A 116 19.80 -3.85 7.72
N GLU A 117 20.14 -2.67 7.20
CA GLU A 117 20.22 -1.43 7.99
C GLU A 117 18.87 -1.05 8.63
N LEU A 118 17.75 -1.24 7.92
CA LEU A 118 16.41 -0.95 8.43
C LEU A 118 15.97 -1.94 9.52
N ILE A 119 16.42 -3.18 9.49
CA ILE A 119 16.19 -4.15 10.58
C ILE A 119 16.72 -3.58 11.90
N ASP A 120 17.92 -2.98 11.89
CA ASP A 120 18.49 -2.31 13.07
C ASP A 120 17.73 -1.01 13.41
N GLY A 121 17.55 -0.15 12.42
CA GLY A 121 16.90 1.15 12.57
C GLY A 121 15.47 1.08 13.10
N TRP A 122 14.75 -0.02 12.81
CA TRP A 122 13.38 -0.23 13.26
C TRP A 122 13.26 -1.14 14.49
N ASN A 123 14.39 -1.42 15.17
CA ASN A 123 14.48 -2.23 16.38
C ASN A 123 13.93 -3.66 16.20
N LEU A 124 14.20 -4.30 15.07
CA LEU A 124 13.78 -5.67 14.80
C LEU A 124 14.91 -6.70 15.00
N ARG A 125 16.18 -6.28 15.09
CA ARG A 125 17.34 -7.20 15.19
C ARG A 125 17.21 -8.21 16.33
N GLY A 126 16.66 -7.81 17.47
CA GLY A 126 16.47 -8.70 18.62
C GLY A 126 15.37 -9.75 18.47
N VAL A 127 14.54 -9.64 17.44
CA VAL A 127 13.40 -10.55 17.20
C VAL A 127 13.38 -11.11 15.77
N VAL A 128 14.39 -10.80 14.96
CA VAL A 128 14.43 -11.18 13.54
C VAL A 128 14.42 -12.71 13.35
N ASP A 129 14.93 -13.47 14.29
CA ASP A 129 14.96 -14.93 14.29
C ASP A 129 13.74 -15.57 14.98
N SER A 130 12.78 -14.76 15.46
CA SER A 130 11.53 -15.24 16.06
C SER A 130 10.49 -15.53 14.98
N PHE A 131 9.54 -16.40 15.30
CA PHE A 131 8.38 -16.67 14.45
C PHE A 131 7.31 -15.58 14.59
N PRO A 132 6.48 -15.33 13.55
CA PRO A 132 5.43 -14.31 13.60
C PRO A 132 4.49 -14.43 14.81
N GLY A 133 4.20 -15.65 15.28
CA GLY A 133 3.35 -15.90 16.44
C GLY A 133 3.94 -15.40 17.77
N GLU A 134 5.24 -15.17 17.83
CA GLU A 134 5.99 -14.70 19.03
C GLU A 134 6.19 -13.18 19.03
N CYS A 135 5.75 -12.50 17.95
CA CYS A 135 6.02 -11.08 17.72
C CYS A 135 4.77 -10.23 17.92
N SER A 136 4.98 -8.96 18.31
CA SER A 136 3.90 -7.97 18.37
C SER A 136 3.33 -7.66 16.97
N GLY A 137 2.11 -7.09 16.92
CA GLY A 137 1.51 -6.65 15.66
C GLY A 137 2.38 -5.66 14.90
N GLY A 138 2.98 -4.68 15.59
CA GLY A 138 3.88 -3.70 15.00
C GLY A 138 5.16 -4.34 14.43
N GLN A 139 5.74 -5.33 15.11
CA GLN A 139 6.91 -6.07 14.62
C GLN A 139 6.56 -6.88 13.36
N ARG A 140 5.41 -7.55 13.34
CA ARG A 140 4.93 -8.27 12.16
C ARG A 140 4.68 -7.33 10.98
N GLN A 141 4.10 -6.16 11.23
CA GLN A 141 3.84 -5.19 10.17
C GLN A 141 5.14 -4.60 9.61
N LYS A 142 6.10 -4.25 10.46
CA LYS A 142 7.44 -3.82 10.04
C LYS A 142 8.13 -4.90 9.20
N CYS A 143 8.03 -6.17 9.60
CA CYS A 143 8.54 -7.31 8.83
C CYS A 143 7.88 -7.40 7.43
N ALA A 144 6.55 -7.26 7.35
CA ALA A 144 5.84 -7.26 6.06
C ALA A 144 6.28 -6.11 5.15
N ILE A 145 6.55 -4.93 5.72
CA ILE A 145 7.10 -3.78 4.99
C ILE A 145 8.54 -4.07 4.53
N LEU A 146 9.41 -4.63 5.38
CA LEU A 146 10.79 -4.98 5.01
C LEU A 146 10.82 -6.04 3.91
N ARG A 147 9.95 -7.05 3.96
CA ARG A 147 9.77 -8.03 2.88
C ARG A 147 9.39 -7.35 1.56
N ALA A 148 8.48 -6.39 1.61
CA ALA A 148 8.10 -5.62 0.44
C ALA A 148 9.28 -4.82 -0.13
N LEU A 149 10.08 -4.17 0.73
CA LEU A 149 11.26 -3.39 0.34
C LEU A 149 12.41 -4.26 -0.18
N ASN A 150 12.56 -5.50 0.33
CA ASN A 150 13.59 -6.42 -0.15
C ASN A 150 13.38 -6.81 -1.63
N LYS A 151 12.21 -6.51 -2.19
CA LYS A 151 11.91 -6.63 -3.62
C LYS A 151 12.46 -5.46 -4.46
N GLU A 152 12.98 -4.41 -3.82
CA GLU A 152 13.44 -3.17 -4.49
C GLU A 152 12.34 -2.48 -5.33
N CYS A 153 11.08 -2.61 -4.90
CA CYS A 153 9.96 -2.00 -5.60
C CYS A 153 9.95 -0.48 -5.47
N ALA A 154 9.55 0.20 -6.55
CA ALA A 154 9.37 1.66 -6.56
C ALA A 154 8.02 2.08 -5.98
N ILE A 155 7.03 1.17 -5.94
CA ILE A 155 5.66 1.46 -5.54
C ILE A 155 5.20 0.44 -4.51
N LEU A 156 4.66 0.95 -3.39
CA LEU A 156 4.10 0.17 -2.30
C LEU A 156 2.61 0.47 -2.15
N PHE A 157 1.79 -0.54 -2.33
CA PHE A 157 0.36 -0.50 -2.05
C PHE A 157 0.08 -1.00 -0.63
N CYS A 158 -0.66 -0.21 0.17
CA CYS A 158 -0.97 -0.55 1.56
C CYS A 158 -2.49 -0.59 1.76
N ASP A 159 -3.02 -1.75 2.13
CA ASP A 159 -4.43 -1.94 2.48
C ASP A 159 -4.58 -1.99 4.00
N GLU A 160 -5.07 -0.87 4.60
CA GLU A 160 -5.30 -0.71 6.04
C GLU A 160 -4.09 -1.14 6.89
N PRO A 161 -2.85 -0.63 6.64
CA PRO A 161 -1.61 -1.19 7.20
C PRO A 161 -1.52 -1.11 8.73
N THR A 162 -2.43 -0.39 9.39
CA THR A 162 -2.45 -0.21 10.85
C THR A 162 -3.77 -0.61 11.49
N GLY A 163 -4.71 -1.17 10.73
CA GLY A 163 -6.06 -1.46 11.19
C GLY A 163 -6.16 -2.47 12.35
N ALA A 164 -5.11 -3.27 12.59
CA ALA A 164 -5.03 -4.26 13.67
C ALA A 164 -4.02 -3.88 14.76
N LEU A 165 -3.52 -2.63 14.79
CA LEU A 165 -2.45 -2.18 15.68
C LEU A 165 -2.99 -1.26 16.78
N ASP A 166 -2.30 -1.27 17.94
CA ASP A 166 -2.45 -0.26 18.97
C ASP A 166 -1.88 1.10 18.51
N THR A 167 -2.18 2.16 19.26
CA THR A 167 -1.78 3.53 18.94
C THR A 167 -0.26 3.71 18.80
N VAL A 168 0.53 3.06 19.66
CA VAL A 168 2.00 3.18 19.65
C VAL A 168 2.57 2.52 18.38
N SER A 169 2.16 1.28 18.13
CA SER A 169 2.55 0.54 16.92
C SER A 169 2.07 1.24 15.64
N THR A 170 0.88 1.84 15.66
CA THR A 170 0.34 2.64 14.54
C THR A 170 1.26 3.81 14.20
N ARG A 171 1.68 4.59 15.20
CA ARG A 171 2.63 5.71 15.02
C ARG A 171 3.94 5.22 14.41
N GLU A 172 4.51 4.14 14.95
CA GLU A 172 5.77 3.57 14.46
C GLU A 172 5.66 3.14 13.00
N VAL A 173 4.59 2.45 12.62
CA VAL A 173 4.37 2.02 11.23
C VAL A 173 4.21 3.21 10.29
N PHE A 174 3.48 4.25 10.70
CA PHE A 174 3.35 5.45 9.86
C PHE A 174 4.66 6.22 9.74
N SER A 175 5.48 6.30 10.80
CA SER A 175 6.83 6.87 10.71
C SER A 175 7.70 6.10 9.73
N VAL A 176 7.62 4.78 9.75
CA VAL A 176 8.30 3.89 8.80
C VAL A 176 7.87 4.20 7.37
N LEU A 177 6.56 4.25 7.08
CA LEU A 177 6.04 4.54 5.73
C LEU A 177 6.46 5.94 5.25
N GLN A 178 6.43 6.94 6.13
CA GLN A 178 6.89 8.29 5.80
C GLN A 178 8.38 8.31 5.47
N ASP A 179 9.22 7.65 6.27
CA ASP A 179 10.65 7.50 6.02
C ASP A 179 10.94 6.86 4.65
N LEU A 180 10.17 5.85 4.25
CA LEU A 180 10.31 5.19 2.96
C LEU A 180 10.11 6.15 1.79
N THR A 181 9.13 7.02 1.89
CA THR A 181 8.88 8.04 0.87
C THR A 181 9.97 9.11 0.87
N LEU A 182 10.31 9.67 2.04
CA LEU A 182 11.22 10.82 2.15
C LEU A 182 12.68 10.45 1.89
N ARG A 183 13.15 9.30 2.39
CA ARG A 183 14.57 8.91 2.32
C ARG A 183 14.89 8.00 1.16
N PHE A 184 13.92 7.23 0.70
CA PHE A 184 14.15 6.20 -0.31
C PHE A 184 13.36 6.42 -1.60
N GLY A 185 12.54 7.47 -1.67
CA GLY A 185 11.78 7.81 -2.86
C GLY A 185 10.70 6.80 -3.24
N VAL A 186 10.26 5.95 -2.31
CA VAL A 186 9.20 4.98 -2.56
C VAL A 186 7.86 5.70 -2.69
N THR A 187 7.13 5.45 -3.75
CA THR A 187 5.76 5.92 -3.91
C THR A 187 4.83 5.01 -3.12
N ILE A 188 4.05 5.55 -2.20
CA ILE A 188 3.14 4.78 -1.36
C ILE A 188 1.70 5.17 -1.68
N VAL A 189 0.87 4.18 -1.98
CA VAL A 189 -0.58 4.34 -2.12
C VAL A 189 -1.23 3.57 -0.98
N MET A 190 -1.77 4.28 -0.02
CA MET A 190 -2.36 3.70 1.18
C MET A 190 -3.87 3.95 1.22
N ILE A 191 -4.64 2.92 1.50
CA ILE A 191 -6.04 3.08 1.86
C ILE A 191 -6.19 2.88 3.36
N THR A 192 -6.99 3.74 4.00
CA THR A 192 -7.30 3.65 5.42
C THR A 192 -8.58 4.43 5.75
N HIS A 193 -9.12 4.19 6.93
CA HIS A 193 -10.19 5.00 7.52
C HIS A 193 -9.69 5.96 8.61
N ASN A 194 -8.39 5.93 8.92
CA ASN A 194 -7.79 6.80 9.93
C ASN A 194 -7.52 8.19 9.34
N GLU A 195 -8.31 9.19 9.72
CA GLU A 195 -8.16 10.58 9.25
C GLU A 195 -6.87 11.27 9.73
N LEU A 196 -6.23 10.79 10.80
CA LEU A 196 -5.00 11.38 11.32
C LEU A 196 -3.82 11.29 10.34
N VAL A 197 -3.87 10.31 9.42
CA VAL A 197 -2.83 10.15 8.38
C VAL A 197 -2.79 11.30 7.37
N THR A 198 -3.84 12.13 7.30
CA THR A 198 -3.84 13.30 6.39
C THR A 198 -2.69 14.24 6.69
N GLY A 199 -2.30 14.37 7.97
CA GLY A 199 -1.18 15.21 8.39
C GLY A 199 0.19 14.77 7.89
N ILE A 200 0.37 13.47 7.60
CA ILE A 200 1.64 12.91 7.12
C ILE A 200 1.67 12.64 5.61
N SER A 201 0.56 12.90 4.91
CA SER A 201 0.39 12.58 3.49
C SER A 201 0.77 13.76 2.60
N HIS A 202 1.38 13.48 1.45
CA HIS A 202 1.65 14.45 0.38
C HIS A 202 0.42 14.68 -0.49
N GLN A 203 -0.45 13.67 -0.57
CA GLN A 203 -1.71 13.71 -1.31
C GLN A 203 -2.78 12.97 -0.53
N VAL A 204 -3.98 13.55 -0.48
CA VAL A 204 -5.16 12.94 0.13
C VAL A 204 -6.29 12.88 -0.88
N VAL A 205 -6.71 11.68 -1.23
CA VAL A 205 -7.85 11.41 -2.11
C VAL A 205 -9.02 10.94 -1.27
N ARG A 206 -10.18 11.57 -1.39
CA ARG A 206 -11.39 11.13 -0.71
C ARG A 206 -12.32 10.42 -1.69
N LEU A 207 -12.64 9.17 -1.37
CA LEU A 207 -13.52 8.32 -2.16
C LEU A 207 -14.87 8.16 -1.45
N HIS A 208 -15.96 8.44 -2.16
CA HIS A 208 -17.31 8.24 -1.66
C HIS A 208 -18.19 7.65 -2.77
N ASP A 209 -18.92 6.58 -2.48
CA ASP A 209 -19.82 5.89 -3.41
C ASP A 209 -19.19 5.66 -4.81
N GLY A 210 -17.93 5.17 -4.82
CA GLY A 210 -17.20 4.84 -6.04
C GLY A 210 -16.72 6.03 -6.86
N ARG A 211 -16.70 7.26 -6.31
CA ARG A 211 -16.25 8.49 -6.97
C ARG A 211 -15.24 9.23 -6.12
N VAL A 212 -14.27 9.87 -6.76
CA VAL A 212 -13.40 10.84 -6.11
C VAL A 212 -14.20 12.11 -5.82
N VAL A 213 -14.29 12.49 -4.54
CA VAL A 213 -14.98 13.71 -4.11
C VAL A 213 -14.00 14.84 -3.77
N SER A 214 -12.75 14.53 -3.42
CA SER A 214 -11.64 15.49 -3.38
C SER A 214 -10.32 14.81 -3.68
N ASP A 215 -9.35 15.57 -4.19
CA ASP A 215 -7.98 15.18 -4.48
C ASP A 215 -7.06 16.34 -4.12
N ASP A 216 -6.62 16.36 -2.86
CA ASP A 216 -5.80 17.41 -2.29
C ASP A 216 -4.32 17.03 -2.46
N ARG A 217 -3.57 17.79 -3.29
CA ARG A 217 -2.19 17.51 -3.69
C ARG A 217 -1.22 18.58 -3.20
N GLY A 218 0.07 18.21 -3.19
CA GLY A 218 1.13 19.15 -2.83
C GLY A 218 1.08 19.56 -1.36
N LEU A 219 0.53 18.69 -0.51
CA LEU A 219 0.49 18.91 0.93
C LEU A 219 1.91 18.86 1.51
N ALA A 220 2.15 19.64 2.55
CA ALA A 220 3.40 19.62 3.31
C ALA A 220 3.22 18.69 4.51
N PRO A 221 3.68 17.42 4.45
CA PRO A 221 3.48 16.48 5.55
C PRO A 221 4.26 16.91 6.79
N VAL A 222 3.63 16.77 7.95
CA VAL A 222 4.33 16.88 9.24
C VAL A 222 4.97 15.54 9.59
N ASP A 223 5.94 15.55 10.50
CA ASP A 223 6.55 14.32 11.00
C ASP A 223 5.49 13.45 11.70
N ALA A 224 5.45 12.16 11.37
CA ALA A 224 4.49 11.22 11.94
C ALA A 224 4.61 11.13 13.48
N SER A 225 5.78 11.37 14.05
CA SER A 225 5.98 11.40 15.50
C SER A 225 5.29 12.59 16.18
N SER A 226 5.00 13.66 15.45
CA SER A 226 4.35 14.87 15.96
C SER A 226 2.81 14.81 15.93
N VAL A 227 2.24 13.81 15.24
CA VAL A 227 0.79 13.63 15.15
C VAL A 227 0.26 13.03 16.47
N ALA A 228 -0.86 13.55 16.96
CA ALA A 228 -1.56 13.00 18.15
C ALA A 228 -2.44 11.81 17.70
N TRP A 229 -1.84 10.64 17.68
CA TRP A 229 -2.48 9.38 17.25
C TRP A 229 -3.51 8.89 18.27
#